data_89740007f9f874073cb91a94ca14282e
#
_entry.id   89740007f9f874073cb91a94ca14282e
#
_cell.length_a   1.000
_cell.length_b   1.000
_cell.length_c   1.000
_cell.angle_alpha   90.00
_cell.angle_beta   90.00
_cell.angle_gamma   90.00
#
_symmetry.space_group_name_H-M   'P 1'
#
loop_
_entity.id
_entity.type
_entity.pdbx_description
1 polymer ?
#
loop_
_entity_poly.entity_id
_entity_poly.type
_entity_poly.pdbx_seq_one_letter_code
_entity_poly.pdbx_strand_id
1 'polypeptide(L)'
;MRERLKARIRCLGQAIWLFRFMESEIGYQKSELAVVFERAADRMEGGFPKILHRVAKRLQLRNGEDFKKIWQEEWTGAEKENGMLGEELSVIREFATQGYQDVHMQLMQIQMIRERLEQIKNRLEAELQQKGRIYLCVGMLSGMVVSIILI
;
A
#
# COMPACT_ATOMS: atom_id res chain seq x y z
N MET A 1 5.03 -19.16 1.80
CA MET A 1 5.91 -18.01 1.51
C MET A 1 5.52 -17.26 0.25
N ARG A 2 5.37 -17.95 -0.87
CA ARG A 2 5.00 -17.31 -2.16
C ARG A 2 3.65 -16.63 -2.12
N GLU A 3 2.66 -17.23 -1.46
CA GLU A 3 1.31 -16.68 -1.34
C GLU A 3 1.28 -15.43 -0.47
N ARG A 4 2.08 -15.38 0.59
CA ARG A 4 2.21 -14.19 1.44
C ARG A 4 2.84 -13.03 0.66
N LEU A 5 3.85 -13.34 -0.15
CA LEU A 5 4.52 -12.34 -0.98
C LEU A 5 3.57 -11.76 -2.02
N LYS A 6 2.77 -12.61 -2.69
CA LYS A 6 1.76 -12.18 -3.64
C LYS A 6 0.68 -11.32 -2.97
N ALA A 7 0.22 -11.71 -1.79
CA ALA A 7 -0.76 -10.94 -1.03
C ALA A 7 -0.21 -9.56 -0.65
N ARG A 8 1.04 -9.51 -0.22
CA ARG A 8 1.73 -8.27 0.11
C ARG A 8 1.85 -7.35 -1.10
N ILE A 9 2.19 -7.90 -2.26
CA ILE A 9 2.28 -7.14 -3.53
C ILE A 9 0.91 -6.58 -3.91
N ARG A 10 -0.15 -7.35 -3.75
CA ARG A 10 -1.52 -6.87 -4.02
C ARG A 10 -1.90 -5.70 -3.10
N CYS A 11 -1.58 -5.80 -1.82
CA CYS A 11 -1.84 -4.72 -0.86
C CYS A 11 -1.07 -3.46 -1.23
N LEU A 12 0.20 -3.60 -1.62
CA LEU A 12 1.01 -2.48 -2.10
C LEU A 12 0.40 -1.84 -3.34
N GLY A 13 -0.10 -2.64 -4.26
CA GLY A 13 -0.79 -2.14 -5.45
C GLY A 13 -2.00 -1.29 -5.10
N GLN A 14 -2.79 -1.72 -4.13
CA GLN A 14 -3.94 -0.94 -3.65
C GLN A 14 -3.51 0.35 -2.95
N ALA A 15 -2.48 0.29 -2.11
CA ALA A 15 -1.96 1.47 -1.43
C ALA A 15 -1.43 2.50 -2.44
N ILE A 16 -0.70 2.06 -3.45
CA ILE A 16 -0.21 2.92 -4.53
C ILE A 16 -1.39 3.57 -5.27
N TRP A 17 -2.41 2.78 -5.59
CA TRP A 17 -3.63 3.29 -6.22
C TRP A 17 -4.29 4.37 -5.36
N LEU A 18 -4.36 4.15 -4.04
CA LEU A 18 -4.94 5.12 -3.11
C LEU A 18 -4.21 6.46 -3.19
N PHE A 19 -2.89 6.46 -3.14
CA PHE A 19 -2.12 7.70 -3.20
C PHE A 19 -2.20 8.38 -4.56
N ARG A 20 -2.29 7.63 -5.65
CA ARG A 20 -2.57 8.19 -6.99
C ARG A 20 -3.95 8.83 -7.05
N PHE A 21 -4.93 8.17 -6.48
CA PHE A 21 -6.30 8.67 -6.41
C PHE A 21 -6.36 9.97 -5.60
N MET A 22 -5.69 10.01 -4.45
CA MET A 22 -5.60 11.20 -3.61
C MET A 22 -4.95 12.37 -4.37
N GLU A 23 -3.86 12.10 -5.07
CA GLU A 23 -3.17 13.10 -5.89
C GLU A 23 -4.11 13.71 -6.92
N SER A 24 -4.86 12.89 -7.63
CA SER A 24 -5.82 13.34 -8.63
C SER A 24 -6.96 14.17 -8.02
N GLU A 25 -7.58 13.68 -6.95
CA GLU A 25 -8.71 14.36 -6.32
C GLU A 25 -8.31 15.68 -5.65
N ILE A 26 -7.19 15.72 -4.97
CA ILE A 26 -6.70 16.92 -4.29
C ILE A 26 -6.16 17.92 -5.30
N GLY A 27 -5.39 17.45 -6.28
CA GLY A 27 -4.73 18.31 -7.26
C GLY A 27 -5.68 18.94 -8.27
N TYR A 28 -6.62 18.16 -8.81
CA TYR A 28 -7.50 18.60 -9.88
C TYR A 28 -8.86 19.08 -9.41
N GLN A 29 -9.44 18.41 -8.42
CA GLN A 29 -10.80 18.72 -7.96
C GLN A 29 -10.84 19.52 -6.66
N LYS A 30 -9.71 19.67 -5.98
CA LYS A 30 -9.59 20.36 -4.68
C LYS A 30 -10.59 19.83 -3.64
N SER A 31 -10.85 18.52 -3.69
CA SER A 31 -11.80 17.86 -2.80
C SER A 31 -11.28 17.82 -1.36
N GLU A 32 -12.20 17.87 -0.41
CA GLU A 32 -11.87 17.68 1.01
C GLU A 32 -11.39 16.25 1.26
N LEU A 33 -10.43 16.09 2.17
CA LEU A 33 -9.84 14.79 2.48
C LEU A 33 -10.87 13.73 2.87
N ALA A 34 -11.86 14.09 3.69
CA ALA A 34 -12.90 13.15 4.10
C ALA A 34 -13.66 12.57 2.90
N VAL A 35 -13.99 13.42 1.93
CA VAL A 35 -14.69 12.99 0.71
C VAL A 35 -13.79 12.10 -0.13
N VAL A 36 -12.50 12.45 -0.25
CA VAL A 36 -11.52 11.66 -1.00
C VAL A 36 -11.42 10.25 -0.42
N PHE A 37 -11.31 10.13 0.90
CA PHE A 37 -11.19 8.83 1.56
C PHE A 37 -12.45 7.98 1.41
N GLU A 38 -13.64 8.58 1.49
CA GLU A 38 -14.88 7.85 1.25
C GLU A 38 -14.98 7.33 -0.17
N ARG A 39 -14.66 8.16 -1.15
CA ARG A 39 -14.67 7.75 -2.56
C ARG A 39 -13.66 6.64 -2.84
N ALA A 40 -12.47 6.75 -2.25
CA ALA A 40 -11.44 5.72 -2.37
C ALA A 40 -11.91 4.41 -1.76
N ALA A 41 -12.50 4.47 -0.57
CA ALA A 41 -13.00 3.28 0.13
C ALA A 41 -14.02 2.51 -0.71
N ASP A 42 -14.89 3.20 -1.44
CA ASP A 42 -15.91 2.58 -2.29
C ASP A 42 -15.32 1.80 -3.47
N ARG A 43 -14.07 2.08 -3.82
CA ARG A 43 -13.39 1.45 -4.96
C ARG A 43 -12.30 0.45 -4.56
N MET A 44 -12.02 0.32 -3.27
CA MET A 44 -10.95 -0.55 -2.76
C MET A 44 -11.54 -1.82 -2.16
N GLU A 45 -10.69 -2.81 -2.00
CA GLU A 45 -11.04 -4.12 -1.47
C GLU A 45 -10.22 -4.45 -0.22
N GLY A 46 -10.63 -5.49 0.49
CA GLY A 46 -9.92 -5.96 1.67
C GLY A 46 -10.18 -5.09 2.90
N GLY A 47 -9.17 -4.88 3.70
CA GLY A 47 -9.26 -4.09 4.93
C GLY A 47 -9.15 -2.58 4.74
N PHE A 48 -8.73 -2.11 3.56
CA PHE A 48 -8.58 -0.69 3.30
C PHE A 48 -9.87 0.12 3.44
N PRO A 49 -11.02 -0.32 2.89
CA PRO A 49 -12.25 0.44 3.04
C PRO A 49 -12.63 0.75 4.48
N LYS A 50 -12.46 -0.20 5.38
CA LYS A 50 -12.78 -0.01 6.80
C LYS A 50 -11.95 1.11 7.43
N ILE A 51 -10.65 1.09 7.16
CA ILE A 51 -9.72 2.09 7.70
C ILE A 51 -10.08 3.48 7.15
N LEU A 52 -10.28 3.57 5.84
CA LEU A 52 -10.58 4.84 5.18
C LEU A 52 -11.93 5.41 5.60
N HIS A 53 -12.95 4.57 5.81
CA HIS A 53 -14.24 5.02 6.33
C HIS A 53 -14.11 5.55 7.75
N ARG A 54 -13.31 4.90 8.60
CA ARG A 54 -13.07 5.38 9.97
C ARG A 54 -12.33 6.72 9.96
N VAL A 55 -11.32 6.88 9.12
CA VAL A 55 -10.61 8.15 8.97
C VAL A 55 -11.57 9.24 8.52
N ALA A 56 -12.34 8.98 7.47
CA ALA A 56 -13.30 9.95 6.93
C ALA A 56 -14.34 10.36 7.99
N LYS A 57 -14.87 9.40 8.71
CA LYS A 57 -15.86 9.65 9.76
C LYS A 57 -15.29 10.53 10.88
N ARG A 58 -14.07 10.24 11.34
CA ARG A 58 -13.42 11.04 12.37
C ARG A 58 -13.16 12.46 11.91
N LEU A 59 -12.76 12.64 10.65
CA LEU A 59 -12.56 13.97 10.05
C LEU A 59 -13.87 14.75 9.99
N GLN A 60 -14.98 14.09 9.67
CA GLN A 60 -16.30 14.73 9.58
C GLN A 60 -16.85 15.16 10.93
N LEU A 61 -16.49 14.48 12.00
CA LEU A 61 -16.98 14.81 13.35
C LEU A 61 -16.48 16.16 13.86
N ARG A 62 -15.39 16.68 13.31
CA ARG A 62 -14.82 18.00 13.65
C ARG A 62 -14.70 18.25 15.16
N ASN A 63 -14.28 17.23 15.90
CA ASN A 63 -14.16 17.30 17.36
C ASN A 63 -12.80 17.82 17.84
N GLY A 64 -12.08 18.54 16.99
CA GLY A 64 -10.79 19.13 17.31
C GLY A 64 -9.61 18.18 17.21
N GLU A 65 -9.81 16.96 16.74
CA GLU A 65 -8.70 16.02 16.53
C GLU A 65 -7.87 16.43 15.31
N ASP A 66 -6.55 16.36 15.47
CA ASP A 66 -5.62 16.62 14.39
C ASP A 66 -5.62 15.46 13.39
N PHE A 67 -5.56 15.78 12.09
CA PHE A 67 -5.52 14.78 11.03
C PHE A 67 -4.35 13.80 11.21
N LYS A 68 -3.19 14.30 11.59
CA LYS A 68 -2.02 13.46 11.87
C LYS A 68 -2.34 12.37 12.90
N LYS A 69 -3.00 12.75 13.99
CA LYS A 69 -3.39 11.81 15.04
C LYS A 69 -4.37 10.77 14.52
N ILE A 70 -5.40 11.21 13.80
CA ILE A 70 -6.41 10.32 13.21
C ILE A 70 -5.75 9.31 12.28
N TRP A 71 -4.94 9.78 11.37
CA TRP A 71 -4.26 8.94 10.37
C TRP A 71 -3.38 7.89 11.03
N GLN A 72 -2.54 8.30 11.96
CA GLN A 72 -1.62 7.38 12.64
C GLN A 72 -2.35 6.34 13.48
N GLU A 73 -3.39 6.74 14.19
CA GLU A 73 -4.18 5.82 15.02
C GLU A 73 -4.94 4.79 14.19
N GLU A 74 -5.59 5.22 13.11
CA GLU A 74 -6.40 4.32 12.29
C GLU A 74 -5.57 3.32 11.50
N TRP A 75 -4.34 3.67 11.14
CA TRP A 75 -3.44 2.73 10.47
C TRP A 75 -2.68 1.82 11.43
N THR A 76 -2.77 2.07 12.73
CA THR A 76 -2.17 1.19 13.75
C THR A 76 -2.95 -0.13 13.77
N GLY A 77 -2.24 -1.25 13.64
CA GLY A 77 -2.88 -2.56 13.59
C GLY A 77 -3.36 -3.00 12.21
N ALA A 78 -3.15 -2.19 11.19
CA ALA A 78 -3.53 -2.53 9.81
C ALA A 78 -2.84 -3.80 9.30
N GLU A 79 -1.74 -4.20 9.90
CA GLU A 79 -1.05 -5.45 9.61
C GLU A 79 -1.98 -6.66 9.72
N LYS A 80 -2.83 -6.66 10.73
CA LYS A 80 -3.77 -7.76 10.97
C LYS A 80 -4.91 -7.79 9.96
N GLU A 81 -5.34 -6.61 9.50
CA GLU A 81 -6.47 -6.49 8.58
C GLU A 81 -6.09 -6.67 7.12
N ASN A 82 -4.88 -6.26 6.75
CA ASN A 82 -4.48 -6.15 5.34
C ASN A 82 -3.28 -7.01 4.94
N GLY A 83 -2.61 -7.66 5.89
CA GLY A 83 -1.41 -8.45 5.59
C GLY A 83 -0.20 -7.62 5.22
N MET A 84 -0.23 -6.31 5.46
CA MET A 84 0.93 -5.45 5.26
C MET A 84 1.95 -5.63 6.36
N LEU A 85 3.21 -5.51 6.02
CA LEU A 85 4.29 -5.54 7.00
C LEU A 85 4.68 -4.13 7.45
N GLY A 86 5.51 -4.07 8.51
CA GLY A 86 5.91 -2.83 9.14
C GLY A 86 6.54 -1.80 8.19
N GLU A 87 7.25 -2.25 7.16
CA GLU A 87 7.91 -1.37 6.20
C GLU A 87 6.89 -0.54 5.40
N GLU A 88 5.92 -1.20 4.75
CA GLU A 88 4.89 -0.52 3.96
C GLU A 88 4.02 0.36 4.85
N LEU A 89 3.63 -0.17 5.99
CA LEU A 89 2.76 0.52 6.93
C LEU A 89 3.44 1.77 7.48
N SER A 90 4.74 1.69 7.77
CA SER A 90 5.54 2.84 8.22
C SER A 90 5.53 3.95 7.18
N VAL A 91 5.68 3.61 5.90
CA VAL A 91 5.64 4.58 4.80
C VAL A 91 4.28 5.25 4.70
N ILE A 92 3.20 4.47 4.76
CA ILE A 92 1.82 4.99 4.71
C ILE A 92 1.55 5.93 5.89
N ARG A 93 2.00 5.56 7.08
CA ARG A 93 1.79 6.36 8.29
C ARG A 93 2.56 7.68 8.28
N GLU A 94 3.60 7.82 7.48
CA GLU A 94 4.33 9.07 7.33
C GLU A 94 3.50 10.18 6.70
N PHE A 95 2.46 9.84 5.95
CA PHE A 95 1.52 10.83 5.44
C PHE A 95 0.94 11.61 6.62
N ALA A 96 0.88 12.91 6.52
CA ALA A 96 0.37 13.80 7.58
C ALA A 96 1.29 13.98 8.81
N THR A 97 2.53 13.47 8.80
CA THR A 97 3.42 13.64 9.95
C THR A 97 3.94 15.07 10.12
N GLN A 98 3.91 15.86 9.06
CA GLN A 98 4.48 17.21 9.07
C GLN A 98 3.46 18.30 9.42
N GLY A 99 2.29 17.92 9.93
CA GLY A 99 1.27 18.86 10.35
C GLY A 99 0.50 19.48 9.21
N TYR A 100 -0.14 20.64 9.47
CA TYR A 100 -0.99 21.31 8.48
C TYR A 100 -0.11 21.84 7.35
N GLN A 101 -0.47 21.48 6.12
CA GLN A 101 0.26 21.87 4.92
C GLN A 101 -0.70 22.39 3.85
N ASP A 102 -0.21 23.26 2.98
CA ASP A 102 -0.99 23.67 1.82
C ASP A 102 -1.11 22.53 0.80
N VAL A 103 -1.93 22.73 -0.20
CA VAL A 103 -2.22 21.71 -1.24
C VAL A 103 -0.93 21.27 -1.95
N HIS A 104 -0.06 22.22 -2.27
CA HIS A 104 1.20 21.90 -2.96
C HIS A 104 2.08 20.97 -2.12
N MET A 105 2.24 21.25 -0.84
CA MET A 105 3.02 20.42 0.08
C MET A 105 2.38 19.04 0.25
N GLN A 106 1.06 18.97 0.33
CA GLN A 106 0.35 17.69 0.39
C GLN A 106 0.60 16.84 -0.85
N LEU A 107 0.55 17.44 -2.03
CA LEU A 107 0.81 16.74 -3.29
C LEU A 107 2.24 16.21 -3.37
N MET A 108 3.21 17.01 -2.93
CA MET A 108 4.60 16.58 -2.87
C MET A 108 4.78 15.38 -1.93
N GLN A 109 4.15 15.43 -0.77
CA GLN A 109 4.22 14.34 0.21
C GLN A 109 3.58 13.06 -0.35
N ILE A 110 2.41 13.18 -0.97
CA ILE A 110 1.72 12.06 -1.60
C ILE A 110 2.60 11.42 -2.66
N GLN A 111 3.24 12.22 -3.49
CA GLN A 111 4.13 11.74 -4.55
C GLN A 111 5.32 10.99 -3.97
N MET A 112 5.95 11.52 -2.93
CA MET A 112 7.07 10.86 -2.25
C MET A 112 6.68 9.52 -1.67
N ILE A 113 5.53 9.44 -1.01
CA ILE A 113 5.03 8.19 -0.42
C ILE A 113 4.74 7.18 -1.52
N ARG A 114 4.07 7.61 -2.59
CA ARG A 114 3.77 6.74 -3.73
C ARG A 114 5.04 6.16 -4.34
N GLU A 115 6.05 6.98 -4.56
CA GLU A 115 7.32 6.52 -5.12
C GLU A 115 8.01 5.50 -4.21
N ARG A 116 8.00 5.73 -2.91
CA ARG A 116 8.58 4.79 -1.95
C ARG A 116 7.83 3.45 -1.94
N LEU A 117 6.50 3.49 -2.00
CA LEU A 117 5.69 2.27 -2.10
C LEU A 117 5.95 1.52 -3.41
N GLU A 118 6.11 2.23 -4.51
CA GLU A 118 6.46 1.64 -5.81
C GLU A 118 7.83 0.96 -5.77
N GLN A 119 8.81 1.55 -5.09
CA GLN A 119 10.13 0.95 -4.91
C GLN A 119 10.04 -0.36 -4.11
N ILE A 120 9.26 -0.38 -3.04
CA ILE A 120 9.05 -1.59 -2.25
C ILE A 120 8.38 -2.67 -3.11
N LYS A 121 7.34 -2.30 -3.84
CA LYS A 121 6.63 -3.22 -4.72
C LYS A 121 7.54 -3.81 -5.79
N ASN A 122 8.35 -2.99 -6.44
CA ASN A 122 9.29 -3.44 -7.46
C ASN A 122 10.32 -4.42 -6.90
N ARG A 123 10.81 -4.14 -5.69
CA ARG A 123 11.72 -5.06 -5.01
C ARG A 123 11.07 -6.40 -4.73
N LEU A 124 9.84 -6.40 -4.25
CA LEU A 124 9.10 -7.63 -3.95
C LEU A 124 8.74 -8.41 -5.20
N GLU A 125 8.39 -7.74 -6.29
CA GLU A 125 8.13 -8.38 -7.58
C GLU A 125 9.39 -9.04 -8.14
N ALA A 126 10.54 -8.37 -8.03
CA ALA A 126 11.82 -8.93 -8.42
C ALA A 126 12.17 -10.17 -7.60
N GLU A 127 11.93 -10.12 -6.29
CA GLU A 127 12.12 -11.25 -5.38
C GLU A 127 11.23 -12.44 -5.76
N LEU A 128 9.97 -12.18 -6.08
CA LEU A 128 9.04 -13.20 -6.53
C LEU A 128 9.48 -13.86 -7.83
N GLN A 129 9.94 -13.08 -8.80
CA GLN A 129 10.46 -13.57 -10.06
C GLN A 129 11.72 -14.42 -9.87
N GLN A 130 12.62 -13.95 -9.01
CA GLN A 130 13.87 -14.67 -8.70
C GLN A 130 13.56 -16.03 -8.09
N LYS A 131 12.64 -16.13 -7.15
CA LYS A 131 12.20 -17.40 -6.57
C LYS A 131 11.62 -18.34 -7.64
N GLY A 132 10.80 -17.82 -8.54
CA GLY A 132 10.26 -18.58 -9.65
C GLY A 132 11.34 -19.14 -10.56
N ARG A 133 12.35 -18.35 -10.88
CA ARG A 133 13.50 -18.79 -11.71
C ARG A 133 14.29 -19.90 -11.03
N ILE A 134 14.53 -19.79 -9.72
CA ILE A 134 15.25 -20.81 -8.97
C ILE A 134 14.50 -22.14 -9.04
N TYR A 135 13.19 -22.15 -8.82
CA TYR A 135 12.38 -23.36 -8.92
C TYR A 135 12.43 -23.97 -10.32
N LEU A 136 12.39 -23.16 -11.34
CA LEU A 136 12.48 -23.61 -12.73
C LEU A 136 13.84 -24.26 -13.03
N CYS A 137 14.93 -23.64 -12.60
CA CYS A 137 16.28 -24.17 -12.77
C CYS A 137 16.46 -25.49 -12.04
N VAL A 138 16.00 -25.60 -10.80
CA VAL A 138 16.07 -26.84 -10.01
C VAL A 138 15.26 -27.94 -10.68
N GLY A 139 14.06 -27.61 -11.18
CA GLY A 139 13.23 -28.56 -11.90
C GLY A 139 13.89 -29.10 -13.17
N MET A 140 14.53 -28.22 -13.97
CA MET A 140 15.24 -28.60 -15.18
C MET A 140 16.44 -29.51 -14.87
N LEU A 141 17.24 -29.15 -13.87
CA LEU A 141 18.39 -29.94 -13.45
C LEU A 141 17.96 -31.33 -12.96
N SER A 142 16.91 -31.42 -12.17
CA SER A 142 16.34 -32.68 -11.68
C SER A 142 15.88 -33.56 -12.85
N GLY A 143 15.22 -32.98 -13.83
CA GLY A 143 14.77 -33.68 -15.03
C GLY A 143 15.93 -34.26 -15.83
N MET A 144 17.02 -33.52 -15.99
CA MET A 144 18.22 -33.97 -16.69
C MET A 144 18.87 -35.15 -15.99
N VAL A 145 19.01 -35.09 -14.66
CA VAL A 145 19.60 -36.17 -13.86
C VAL A 145 18.78 -37.44 -14.00
N VAL A 146 17.44 -37.36 -13.90
CA VAL A 146 16.56 -38.50 -14.08
C VAL A 146 16.71 -39.13 -15.47
N SER A 147 16.76 -38.31 -16.50
CA SER A 147 16.97 -38.78 -17.89
C SER A 147 18.27 -39.53 -18.05
N ILE A 148 19.35 -39.05 -17.47
CA ILE A 148 20.67 -39.72 -17.52
C ILE A 148 20.67 -41.07 -16.79
N ILE A 149 20.01 -41.16 -15.64
CA ILE A 149 19.92 -42.38 -14.86
C ILE A 149 19.08 -43.44 -15.58
N LEU A 150 18.03 -43.04 -16.30
CA LEU A 150 17.13 -43.96 -17.00
C LEU A 150 17.68 -44.47 -18.34
N ILE A 151 18.72 -43.84 -18.87
CA ILE A 151 19.41 -44.28 -20.08
C ILE A 151 20.47 -45.29 -19.70
#